data_521ec52773a605698cdafe6c971073f3
#
_entry.id   521ec52773a605698cdafe6c971073f3
#
_cell.length_a   1.000
_cell.length_b   1.000
_cell.length_c   1.000
_cell.angle_alpha   90.00
_cell.angle_beta   90.00
_cell.angle_gamma   90.00
#
_symmetry.space_group_name_H-M   'P 1'
#
loop_
_entity.id
_entity.type
_entity.pdbx_description
1 polymer ?
#
loop_
_entity_poly.entity_id
_entity_poly.type
_entity_poly.pdbx_seq_one_letter_code
_entity_poly.pdbx_strand_id
1 'polypeptide(L)'
;MLLLVTSLLLCELPHPAFLLIPQVRLSQSGGQMKKPGESMRLSCRASGYEFLNCPINWIRLAPGRRPEWMGWLKPRGGAVNYARKFQGRVTMTRDVYSDTAFLELRSLTSDDTAVYFCTRGKYCTARDYYNWDFEHWGRGAPVTVSS
;
A
#
# COMPACT_ATOMS: atom_id res chain seq x y z
N MET A 1 13.67 25.62 -46.13
CA MET A 1 14.51 24.44 -45.77
C MET A 1 15.14 24.55 -44.41
N LEU A 2 15.69 25.69 -44.02
CA LEU A 2 16.30 25.89 -42.69
C LEU A 2 15.27 25.85 -41.54
N LEU A 3 14.04 26.23 -41.80
CA LEU A 3 12.97 26.23 -40.79
C LEU A 3 12.54 24.82 -40.36
N LEU A 4 12.67 23.83 -41.24
CA LEU A 4 12.32 22.44 -40.93
C LEU A 4 13.34 21.78 -39.97
N VAL A 5 14.62 22.18 -40.07
CA VAL A 5 15.68 21.65 -39.23
C VAL A 5 15.56 22.17 -37.81
N THR A 6 15.19 23.45 -37.64
CA THR A 6 14.98 24.02 -36.29
C THR A 6 13.77 23.43 -35.59
N SER A 7 12.74 23.07 -36.35
CA SER A 7 11.56 22.42 -35.77
C SER A 7 11.86 21.04 -35.20
N LEU A 8 12.74 20.27 -35.85
CA LEU A 8 13.14 18.95 -35.39
C LEU A 8 13.99 19.03 -34.13
N LEU A 9 14.81 20.07 -33.95
CA LEU A 9 15.64 20.25 -32.78
C LEU A 9 14.82 20.58 -31.53
N LEU A 10 13.67 21.21 -31.69
CA LEU A 10 12.78 21.52 -30.57
C LEU A 10 12.08 20.27 -30.00
N CYS A 11 11.96 19.21 -30.78
CA CYS A 11 11.37 17.93 -30.31
C CYS A 11 12.34 17.11 -29.48
N GLU A 12 13.59 17.47 -29.44
CA GLU A 12 14.64 16.74 -28.70
C GLU A 12 15.04 17.42 -27.38
N LEU A 13 14.19 18.27 -26.84
CA LEU A 13 14.45 18.88 -25.55
C LEU A 13 14.52 17.80 -24.47
N PRO A 14 15.57 17.82 -23.64
CA PRO A 14 15.68 16.83 -22.58
C PRO A 14 14.52 16.98 -21.60
N HIS A 15 14.04 15.85 -21.09
CA HIS A 15 13.02 15.86 -20.04
C HIS A 15 13.59 16.50 -18.77
N PRO A 16 12.75 17.22 -18.02
CA PRO A 16 13.19 17.75 -16.72
C PRO A 16 13.72 16.64 -15.82
N ALA A 17 14.80 16.92 -15.10
CA ALA A 17 15.47 15.94 -14.27
C ALA A 17 14.56 15.32 -13.21
N PHE A 18 13.55 16.06 -12.74
CA PHE A 18 12.61 15.53 -11.73
C PHE A 18 11.76 14.36 -12.26
N LEU A 19 11.57 14.23 -13.58
CA LEU A 19 10.86 13.10 -14.17
C LEU A 19 11.65 11.80 -14.10
N LEU A 20 12.95 11.88 -13.82
CA LEU A 20 13.81 10.72 -13.67
C LEU A 20 13.85 10.19 -12.23
N ILE A 21 13.26 10.92 -11.27
CA ILE A 21 13.19 10.51 -9.89
C ILE A 21 12.12 9.43 -9.75
N PRO A 22 12.46 8.24 -9.18
CA PRO A 22 11.46 7.21 -8.96
C PRO A 22 10.32 7.74 -8.11
N GLN A 23 9.09 7.47 -8.54
CA GLN A 23 7.90 7.81 -7.79
C GLN A 23 7.64 6.74 -6.75
N VAL A 24 7.21 7.14 -5.56
CA VAL A 24 6.73 6.22 -4.54
C VAL A 24 5.50 5.51 -5.09
N ARG A 25 5.53 4.18 -5.04
CA ARG A 25 4.42 3.36 -5.51
C ARG A 25 4.21 2.20 -4.55
N LEU A 26 2.94 1.94 -4.25
CA LEU A 26 2.50 0.79 -3.49
C LEU A 26 1.61 -0.05 -4.43
N SER A 27 2.12 -1.22 -4.82
CA SER A 27 1.43 -2.10 -5.77
C SER A 27 0.77 -3.23 -5.01
N GLN A 28 -0.55 -3.32 -5.08
CA GLN A 28 -1.33 -4.29 -4.34
C GLN A 28 -1.75 -5.47 -5.21
N SER A 29 -1.93 -6.63 -4.57
CA SER A 29 -2.55 -7.80 -5.19
C SER A 29 -4.00 -7.49 -5.57
N GLY A 30 -4.56 -8.29 -6.48
CA GLY A 30 -5.92 -8.13 -6.95
C GLY A 30 -6.98 -8.47 -5.93
N GLY A 31 -8.24 -8.23 -6.30
CA GLY A 31 -9.39 -8.56 -5.47
C GLY A 31 -9.61 -10.06 -5.29
N GLN A 32 -10.38 -10.41 -4.28
CA GLN A 32 -10.66 -11.80 -3.94
C GLN A 32 -12.14 -12.00 -3.60
N MET A 33 -12.64 -13.17 -3.96
CA MET A 33 -13.94 -13.66 -3.54
C MET A 33 -13.71 -14.75 -2.50
N LYS A 34 -14.29 -14.60 -1.32
CA LYS A 34 -14.10 -15.52 -0.20
C LYS A 34 -15.42 -15.99 0.37
N LYS A 35 -15.37 -17.11 1.08
CA LYS A 35 -16.50 -17.66 1.82
C LYS A 35 -16.29 -17.44 3.32
N PRO A 36 -17.39 -17.33 4.10
CA PRO A 36 -17.26 -17.22 5.56
C PRO A 36 -16.40 -18.34 6.13
N GLY A 37 -15.57 -17.99 7.10
CA GLY A 37 -14.65 -18.92 7.75
C GLY A 37 -13.30 -19.07 7.07
N GLU A 38 -13.18 -18.64 5.83
CA GLU A 38 -11.89 -18.66 5.12
C GLU A 38 -10.97 -17.55 5.61
N SER A 39 -9.70 -17.64 5.20
CA SER A 39 -8.69 -16.61 5.41
C SER A 39 -8.34 -15.96 4.08
N MET A 40 -7.94 -14.68 4.13
CA MET A 40 -7.41 -14.00 2.97
C MET A 40 -5.99 -13.53 3.23
N ARG A 41 -5.21 -13.37 2.17
CA ARG A 41 -3.88 -12.79 2.22
C ARG A 41 -3.72 -11.79 1.09
N LEU A 42 -3.36 -10.56 1.46
CA LEU A 42 -3.13 -9.47 0.53
C LEU A 42 -1.66 -9.08 0.56
N SER A 43 -1.14 -8.60 -0.57
CA SER A 43 0.22 -8.13 -0.66
C SER A 43 0.26 -6.66 -1.07
N CYS A 44 1.35 -6.00 -0.67
CA CYS A 44 1.61 -4.60 -0.96
C CYS A 44 3.11 -4.46 -1.21
N ARG A 45 3.49 -4.30 -2.49
CA ARG A 45 4.88 -4.15 -2.86
C ARG A 45 5.24 -2.68 -3.00
N ALA A 46 6.27 -2.26 -2.26
CA ALA A 46 6.74 -0.90 -2.26
C ALA A 46 7.85 -0.69 -3.29
N SER A 47 7.88 0.48 -3.92
CA SER A 47 8.96 0.90 -4.81
C SER A 47 9.11 2.42 -4.78
N GLY A 48 10.28 2.90 -5.22
CA GLY A 48 10.56 4.33 -5.30
C GLY A 48 11.07 4.94 -4.02
N TYR A 49 11.30 4.16 -2.98
CA TYR A 49 11.87 4.60 -1.71
C TYR A 49 12.49 3.41 -0.97
N GLU A 50 13.19 3.69 0.13
CA GLU A 50 13.77 2.64 0.97
C GLU A 50 12.67 2.02 1.85
N PHE A 51 12.30 0.79 1.51
CA PHE A 51 11.20 0.06 2.18
C PHE A 51 11.36 -0.01 3.70
N LEU A 52 12.60 -0.19 4.18
CA LEU A 52 12.86 -0.36 5.62
C LEU A 52 12.60 0.91 6.44
N ASN A 53 12.49 2.07 5.80
CA ASN A 53 12.37 3.34 6.52
C ASN A 53 10.95 3.73 6.92
N CYS A 54 9.94 3.10 6.34
CA CYS A 54 8.57 3.58 6.47
C CYS A 54 7.63 2.49 6.94
N PRO A 55 6.85 2.75 7.98
CA PRO A 55 5.74 1.84 8.32
C PRO A 55 4.76 1.72 7.15
N ILE A 56 4.22 0.53 7.00
CA ILE A 56 3.08 0.27 6.10
C ILE A 56 1.84 0.10 6.97
N ASN A 57 0.82 0.89 6.67
CA ASN A 57 -0.48 0.81 7.32
C ASN A 57 -1.47 0.09 6.43
N TRP A 58 -2.43 -0.55 7.04
CA TRP A 58 -3.55 -1.16 6.34
C TRP A 58 -4.84 -0.51 6.81
N ILE A 59 -5.65 -0.09 5.84
CA ILE A 59 -6.94 0.58 6.07
C ILE A 59 -7.97 -0.11 5.19
N ARG A 60 -9.18 -0.33 5.69
CA ARG A 60 -10.25 -0.87 4.87
C ARG A 60 -11.44 0.09 4.79
N LEU A 61 -12.08 0.09 3.65
CA LEU A 61 -13.30 0.84 3.38
C LEU A 61 -14.42 -0.13 3.09
N ALA A 62 -15.35 -0.27 4.02
CA ALA A 62 -16.55 -1.08 3.83
C ALA A 62 -17.71 -0.17 3.38
N PRO A 63 -18.66 -0.71 2.58
CA PRO A 63 -19.80 0.09 2.10
C PRO A 63 -20.57 0.71 3.25
N GLY A 64 -20.82 2.03 3.17
CA GLY A 64 -21.60 2.77 4.15
C GLY A 64 -20.96 2.93 5.52
N ARG A 65 -19.69 2.56 5.67
CA ARG A 65 -18.96 2.67 6.94
C ARG A 65 -17.80 3.64 6.82
N ARG A 66 -17.33 4.12 7.98
CA ARG A 66 -16.13 4.92 8.05
C ARG A 66 -14.90 4.07 7.75
N PRO A 67 -13.83 4.66 7.20
CA PRO A 67 -12.56 3.95 7.05
C PRO A 67 -12.11 3.39 8.39
N GLU A 68 -11.61 2.15 8.36
CA GLU A 68 -11.09 1.48 9.55
C GLU A 68 -9.60 1.26 9.40
N TRP A 69 -8.83 1.84 10.30
CA TRP A 69 -7.40 1.54 10.41
C TRP A 69 -7.25 0.16 11.06
N MET A 70 -6.48 -0.72 10.41
CA MET A 70 -6.30 -2.10 10.88
C MET A 70 -5.00 -2.29 11.67
N GLY A 71 -3.99 -1.49 11.36
CA GLY A 71 -2.70 -1.59 12.03
C GLY A 71 -1.56 -1.13 11.14
N TRP A 72 -0.35 -1.20 11.68
CA TRP A 72 0.87 -0.94 10.92
C TRP A 72 1.92 -2.02 11.18
N LEU A 73 2.81 -2.13 10.20
CA LEU A 73 4.01 -2.94 10.28
C LEU A 73 5.22 -2.05 10.01
N LYS A 74 6.26 -2.17 10.83
CA LYS A 74 7.56 -1.56 10.56
C LYS A 74 8.43 -2.58 9.85
N PRO A 75 8.78 -2.36 8.56
CA PRO A 75 9.59 -3.33 7.83
C PRO A 75 10.93 -3.60 8.47
N ARG A 76 11.57 -2.57 9.04
CA ARG A 76 12.81 -2.76 9.81
C ARG A 76 12.47 -3.42 11.15
N GLY A 77 12.88 -4.66 11.28
CA GLY A 77 12.65 -5.43 12.51
C GLY A 77 11.32 -6.16 12.58
N GLY A 78 10.32 -5.77 11.78
CA GLY A 78 9.05 -6.48 11.70
C GLY A 78 8.07 -6.21 12.84
N ALA A 79 8.26 -5.13 13.62
CA ALA A 79 7.32 -4.78 14.67
C ALA A 79 5.94 -4.43 14.09
N VAL A 80 4.90 -4.82 14.80
CA VAL A 80 3.51 -4.59 14.38
C VAL A 80 2.72 -3.93 15.50
N ASN A 81 1.65 -3.24 15.12
CA ASN A 81 0.67 -2.70 16.05
C ASN A 81 -0.70 -2.88 15.40
N TYR A 82 -1.51 -3.77 15.94
CA TYR A 82 -2.83 -4.08 15.41
C TYR A 82 -3.89 -3.28 16.14
N ALA A 83 -4.86 -2.74 15.40
CA ALA A 83 -6.04 -2.14 16.01
C ALA A 83 -6.77 -3.20 16.84
N ARG A 84 -7.31 -2.76 17.98
CA ARG A 84 -7.94 -3.67 18.94
C ARG A 84 -9.00 -4.58 18.30
N LYS A 85 -9.80 -4.03 17.42
CA LYS A 85 -10.87 -4.75 16.73
C LYS A 85 -10.36 -6.00 15.97
N PHE A 86 -9.12 -5.96 15.48
CA PHE A 86 -8.57 -7.02 14.63
C PHE A 86 -7.58 -7.93 15.35
N GLN A 87 -7.24 -7.63 16.60
CA GLN A 87 -6.33 -8.47 17.36
C GLN A 87 -6.86 -9.90 17.45
N GLY A 88 -5.97 -10.87 17.23
CA GLY A 88 -6.34 -12.29 17.20
C GLY A 88 -6.76 -12.82 15.83
N ARG A 89 -7.16 -11.94 14.88
CA ARG A 89 -7.56 -12.35 13.55
C ARG A 89 -6.60 -11.91 12.46
N VAL A 90 -5.82 -10.87 12.71
CA VAL A 90 -4.95 -10.25 11.71
C VAL A 90 -3.50 -10.63 11.98
N THR A 91 -2.74 -10.80 10.90
CA THR A 91 -1.29 -10.94 10.94
C THR A 91 -0.70 -10.08 9.83
N MET A 92 0.24 -9.21 10.18
CA MET A 92 1.00 -8.40 9.22
C MET A 92 2.44 -8.89 9.21
N THR A 93 2.95 -9.16 8.03
CA THR A 93 4.31 -9.63 7.81
C THR A 93 4.96 -8.87 6.67
N ARG A 94 6.25 -9.10 6.43
CA ARG A 94 6.96 -8.51 5.30
C ARG A 94 8.05 -9.46 4.81
N ASP A 95 8.40 -9.28 3.55
CA ASP A 95 9.58 -9.85 2.93
C ASP A 95 10.48 -8.69 2.50
N VAL A 96 11.62 -8.54 3.19
CA VAL A 96 12.54 -7.43 2.93
C VAL A 96 13.28 -7.60 1.60
N TYR A 97 13.39 -8.80 1.09
CA TYR A 97 14.07 -9.05 -0.18
C TYR A 97 13.23 -8.60 -1.38
N SER A 98 11.92 -8.65 -1.26
CA SER A 98 11.00 -8.23 -2.33
C SER A 98 10.30 -6.91 -2.02
N ASP A 99 10.64 -6.23 -0.92
CA ASP A 99 10.01 -4.99 -0.49
C ASP A 99 8.48 -5.11 -0.41
N THR A 100 8.00 -6.23 0.11
CA THR A 100 6.58 -6.54 0.12
C THR A 100 6.06 -6.69 1.54
N ALA A 101 4.95 -6.03 1.83
CA ALA A 101 4.19 -6.21 3.06
C ALA A 101 2.97 -7.10 2.78
N PHE A 102 2.59 -7.89 3.78
CA PHE A 102 1.45 -8.80 3.68
C PHE A 102 0.47 -8.57 4.82
N LEU A 103 -0.81 -8.67 4.49
CA LEU A 103 -1.91 -8.67 5.44
C LEU A 103 -2.62 -10.01 5.33
N GLU A 104 -2.77 -10.70 6.45
CA GLU A 104 -3.63 -11.89 6.55
C GLU A 104 -4.76 -11.60 7.51
N LEU A 105 -5.97 -11.92 7.12
CA LEU A 105 -7.16 -11.81 7.97
C LEU A 105 -7.88 -13.16 7.97
N ARG A 106 -8.11 -13.71 9.15
CA ARG A 106 -8.67 -15.04 9.35
C ARG A 106 -10.13 -14.97 9.78
N SER A 107 -10.83 -16.10 9.66
CA SER A 107 -12.22 -16.25 10.12
C SER A 107 -13.14 -15.19 9.53
N LEU A 108 -13.09 -15.07 8.21
CA LEU A 108 -13.83 -14.05 7.49
C LEU A 108 -15.33 -14.20 7.65
N THR A 109 -16.01 -13.07 7.78
CA THR A 109 -17.47 -12.98 7.73
C THR A 109 -17.88 -11.93 6.70
N SER A 110 -19.17 -11.82 6.43
CA SER A 110 -19.69 -10.81 5.49
C SER A 110 -19.32 -9.38 5.91
N ASP A 111 -19.11 -9.14 7.21
CA ASP A 111 -18.68 -7.83 7.72
C ASP A 111 -17.28 -7.45 7.28
N ASP A 112 -16.50 -8.40 6.78
CA ASP A 112 -15.14 -8.16 6.27
C ASP A 112 -15.14 -7.78 4.78
N THR A 113 -16.29 -7.76 4.13
CA THR A 113 -16.42 -7.27 2.76
C THR A 113 -16.05 -5.79 2.73
N ALA A 114 -14.99 -5.46 2.02
CA ALA A 114 -14.42 -4.12 1.98
C ALA A 114 -13.37 -4.02 0.89
N VAL A 115 -12.94 -2.80 0.59
CA VAL A 115 -11.72 -2.56 -0.18
C VAL A 115 -10.59 -2.32 0.83
N TYR A 116 -9.50 -3.08 0.69
CA TYR A 116 -8.36 -3.04 1.59
C TYR A 116 -7.21 -2.29 0.93
N PHE A 117 -6.71 -1.26 1.61
CA PHE A 117 -5.63 -0.40 1.13
C PHE A 117 -4.41 -0.55 2.01
N CYS A 118 -3.23 -0.63 1.40
CA CYS A 118 -2.00 -0.32 2.10
C CYS A 118 -1.63 1.14 1.85
N THR A 119 -1.06 1.78 2.85
CA THR A 119 -0.70 3.20 2.80
C THR A 119 0.64 3.44 3.46
N ARG A 120 1.25 4.55 3.11
CA ARG A 120 2.49 5.04 3.70
C ARG A 120 2.34 6.53 4.01
N GLY A 121 2.89 6.95 5.14
CA GLY A 121 2.91 8.36 5.51
C GLY A 121 3.72 9.20 4.52
N LYS A 122 3.45 10.49 4.50
CA LYS A 122 4.13 11.46 3.64
C LYS A 122 5.61 11.56 3.97
N TYR A 123 5.93 11.60 5.25
CA TYR A 123 7.28 11.72 5.76
C TYR A 123 7.68 10.45 6.47
N CYS A 124 8.72 9.80 5.96
CA CYS A 124 9.26 8.59 6.57
C CYS A 124 10.76 8.78 6.74
N THR A 125 11.17 9.15 7.93
CA THR A 125 12.57 9.11 8.30
C THR A 125 12.72 8.12 9.45
N ALA A 126 13.96 7.68 9.71
CA ALA A 126 14.24 6.75 10.80
C ALA A 126 13.83 7.30 12.17
N ARG A 127 13.58 8.61 12.26
CA ARG A 127 13.16 9.32 13.47
C ARG A 127 11.69 9.68 13.47
N ASP A 128 10.95 9.35 12.40
CA ASP A 128 9.64 9.91 12.20
C ASP A 128 8.59 9.01 12.81
N TYR A 129 8.05 9.47 13.92
CA TYR A 129 6.92 8.84 14.59
C TYR A 129 5.58 9.28 14.00
N TYR A 130 5.60 10.22 13.02
CA TYR A 130 4.40 10.76 12.39
C TYR A 130 4.02 9.90 11.20
N ASN A 131 3.26 8.87 11.49
CA ASN A 131 2.79 7.90 10.51
C ASN A 131 1.36 8.22 10.05
N TRP A 132 0.88 9.43 10.30
CA TRP A 132 -0.56 9.73 10.20
C TRP A 132 -0.98 10.42 8.92
N ASP A 133 -0.06 11.09 8.24
CA ASP A 133 -0.37 11.77 6.99
C ASP A 133 -0.15 10.81 5.83
N PHE A 134 -1.18 10.03 5.50
CA PHE A 134 -1.10 9.01 4.47
C PHE A 134 -1.20 9.65 3.09
N GLU A 135 -0.06 9.94 2.50
CA GLU A 135 -0.01 10.52 1.15
C GLU A 135 0.03 9.45 0.06
N HIS A 136 0.65 8.31 0.33
CA HIS A 136 0.82 7.26 -0.66
C HIS A 136 -0.10 6.09 -0.34
N TRP A 137 -0.94 5.74 -1.34
CA TRP A 137 -1.95 4.70 -1.23
C TRP A 137 -1.78 3.69 -2.36
N GLY A 138 -1.96 2.42 -2.06
CA GLY A 138 -2.20 1.42 -3.08
C GLY A 138 -3.55 1.64 -3.75
N ARG A 139 -3.82 0.91 -4.83
CA ARG A 139 -5.10 1.01 -5.55
C ARG A 139 -6.27 0.41 -4.81
N GLY A 140 -5.97 -0.38 -3.79
CA GLY A 140 -6.98 -1.13 -3.06
C GLY A 140 -7.23 -2.51 -3.65
N ALA A 141 -7.55 -3.45 -2.77
CA ALA A 141 -7.92 -4.80 -3.13
C ALA A 141 -9.35 -5.05 -2.64
N PRO A 142 -10.35 -5.14 -3.54
CA PRO A 142 -11.71 -5.44 -3.13
C PRO A 142 -11.82 -6.90 -2.72
N VAL A 143 -12.33 -7.14 -1.51
CA VAL A 143 -12.58 -8.48 -0.98
C VAL A 143 -14.07 -8.59 -0.68
N THR A 144 -14.70 -9.60 -1.26
CA THR A 144 -16.11 -9.90 -1.03
C THR A 144 -16.21 -11.23 -0.30
N VAL A 145 -16.91 -11.25 0.82
CA VAL A 145 -17.16 -12.46 1.62
C VAL A 145 -18.65 -12.76 1.56
N SER A 146 -19.01 -13.87 0.91
CA SER A 146 -20.41 -14.27 0.76
C SER A 146 -20.55 -15.78 0.73
N SER A 147 -21.67 -16.26 1.24
CA SER A 147 -21.99 -17.68 1.23
C SER A 147 -22.34 -18.22 -0.15
#